data_c8b73433298e437a502f2cb22fd185dd
#
_entry.id   c8b73433298e437a502f2cb22fd185dd
#
_cell.length_a   1.000
_cell.length_b   1.000
_cell.length_c   1.000
_cell.angle_alpha   90.00
_cell.angle_beta   90.00
_cell.angle_gamma   90.00
#
_symmetry.space_group_name_H-M   'P 1'
#
loop_
_entity.id
_entity.type
_entity.pdbx_description
1 polymer ?
#
loop_
_entity_poly.entity_id
_entity_poly.type
_entity_poly.pdbx_seq_one_letter_code
_entity_poly.pdbx_strand_id
1 'polypeptide(L)'
;DLSIRHNGTDSIIDFTGSPHNLRIYGDGEIRLEPKANELSVRAIKDGAVELYYDNAKKFETRSNGINVTGRIFCDGTAANNRGLIFNDNVKISLGSSNDLEIFHDGNHSRIKDAGTGDLVLISNTISLVNAADSETLAQFKENGSVDLYYDNTKRFETTSQGINVIGHSELD
;
A
#
# COMPACT_ATOMS: atom_id res chain seq x y z
N ASP A 1 -36.09 0.54 -25.29
CA ASP A 1 -36.08 1.83 -26.01
C ASP A 1 -35.15 2.82 -25.32
N LEU A 2 -34.48 3.65 -26.14
CA LEU A 2 -33.69 4.76 -25.63
C LEU A 2 -34.60 5.99 -25.49
N SER A 3 -34.60 6.61 -24.33
CA SER A 3 -35.26 7.90 -24.15
C SER A 3 -34.27 8.96 -23.64
N ILE A 4 -34.39 10.18 -24.17
CA ILE A 4 -33.68 11.37 -23.68
C ILE A 4 -34.76 12.34 -23.25
N ARG A 5 -34.85 12.70 -21.98
CA ARG A 5 -35.94 13.51 -21.44
C ARG A 5 -35.45 14.39 -20.28
N HIS A 6 -36.26 15.43 -20.00
CA HIS A 6 -36.13 16.24 -18.80
C HIS A 6 -37.41 16.08 -17.98
N ASN A 7 -37.27 15.83 -16.68
CA ASN A 7 -38.41 15.58 -15.78
C ASN A 7 -38.81 16.82 -14.91
N GLY A 8 -38.25 17.97 -15.22
CA GLY A 8 -38.42 19.22 -14.43
C GLY A 8 -37.28 19.48 -13.45
N THR A 9 -36.50 18.46 -13.14
CA THR A 9 -35.31 18.53 -12.24
C THR A 9 -34.07 18.05 -12.95
N ASP A 10 -34.15 16.89 -13.60
CA ASP A 10 -32.99 16.19 -14.19
C ASP A 10 -33.16 16.04 -15.70
N SER A 11 -32.04 16.13 -16.42
CA SER A 11 -31.93 15.66 -17.81
C SER A 11 -31.45 14.20 -17.78
N ILE A 12 -32.22 13.30 -18.35
CA ILE A 12 -32.07 11.85 -18.20
C ILE A 12 -31.84 11.20 -19.56
N ILE A 13 -30.82 10.38 -19.66
CA ILE A 13 -30.66 9.40 -20.73
C ILE A 13 -30.99 8.03 -20.11
N ASP A 14 -32.13 7.48 -20.51
CA ASP A 14 -32.67 6.24 -19.96
C ASP A 14 -32.94 5.24 -21.09
N PHE A 15 -32.56 4.00 -20.89
CA PHE A 15 -32.98 2.94 -21.78
C PHE A 15 -33.44 1.72 -20.97
N THR A 16 -34.60 1.23 -21.32
CA THR A 16 -35.24 0.09 -20.70
C THR A 16 -35.37 -1.04 -21.70
N GLY A 17 -35.10 -2.24 -21.28
CA GLY A 17 -35.15 -3.44 -22.11
C GLY A 17 -33.89 -4.30 -21.91
N SER A 18 -34.09 -5.57 -21.77
CA SER A 18 -33.02 -6.55 -21.51
C SER A 18 -32.61 -7.24 -22.79
N PRO A 19 -31.38 -7.64 -22.99
CA PRO A 19 -30.10 -7.40 -22.36
C PRO A 19 -29.17 -6.53 -23.24
N HIS A 20 -29.44 -5.24 -23.36
CA HIS A 20 -28.69 -4.34 -24.25
C HIS A 20 -27.84 -3.36 -23.49
N ASN A 21 -26.72 -2.96 -24.08
CA ASN A 21 -25.80 -1.97 -23.49
C ASN A 21 -26.01 -0.60 -24.12
N LEU A 22 -25.96 0.48 -23.31
CA LEU A 22 -25.74 1.83 -23.83
C LEU A 22 -24.26 1.95 -24.26
N ARG A 23 -24.02 2.18 -25.54
CA ARG A 23 -22.69 2.36 -26.11
C ARG A 23 -22.50 3.82 -26.50
N ILE A 24 -21.49 4.47 -25.91
CA ILE A 24 -21.07 5.83 -26.27
C ILE A 24 -19.69 5.70 -26.89
N TYR A 25 -19.51 6.12 -28.13
CA TYR A 25 -18.23 6.03 -28.83
C TYR A 25 -18.03 7.23 -29.78
N GLY A 26 -16.76 7.55 -30.02
CA GLY A 26 -16.33 8.60 -30.95
C GLY A 26 -14.92 8.30 -31.46
N ASP A 27 -14.47 9.04 -32.47
CA ASP A 27 -13.16 8.84 -33.10
C ASP A 27 -11.99 9.52 -32.38
N GLY A 28 -12.24 10.26 -31.31
CA GLY A 28 -11.22 10.97 -30.53
C GLY A 28 -11.24 10.61 -29.07
N GLU A 29 -12.08 11.26 -28.31
CA GLU A 29 -12.18 11.07 -26.87
C GLU A 29 -13.63 11.23 -26.37
N ILE A 30 -13.93 10.68 -25.21
CA ILE A 30 -15.15 10.87 -24.45
C ILE A 30 -14.78 11.68 -23.21
N ARG A 31 -15.51 12.75 -22.92
CA ARG A 31 -15.32 13.61 -21.76
C ARG A 31 -16.60 13.70 -20.92
N LEU A 32 -16.44 13.75 -19.61
CA LEU A 32 -17.45 14.18 -18.65
C LEU A 32 -16.98 15.47 -17.98
N GLU A 33 -17.69 16.55 -18.22
CA GLU A 33 -17.39 17.88 -17.70
C GLU A 33 -18.60 18.37 -16.89
N PRO A 34 -18.56 18.32 -15.55
CA PRO A 34 -19.65 18.79 -14.68
C PRO A 34 -19.93 20.28 -14.85
N LYS A 35 -18.92 21.02 -15.28
CA LYS A 35 -18.99 22.44 -15.63
C LYS A 35 -18.17 22.65 -16.91
N ALA A 36 -18.56 23.64 -17.71
CA ALA A 36 -17.83 23.96 -18.93
C ALA A 36 -16.33 24.18 -18.67
N ASN A 37 -15.48 23.46 -19.38
CA ASN A 37 -14.00 23.46 -19.24
C ASN A 37 -13.49 22.94 -17.89
N GLU A 38 -14.29 22.22 -17.12
CA GLU A 38 -13.86 21.51 -15.92
C GLU A 38 -13.95 20.00 -16.15
N LEU A 39 -12.81 19.39 -16.38
CA LEU A 39 -12.70 17.98 -16.74
C LEU A 39 -12.75 17.10 -15.48
N SER A 40 -13.63 16.10 -15.46
CA SER A 40 -13.70 15.06 -14.43
C SER A 40 -13.27 13.70 -14.93
N VAL A 41 -13.74 13.27 -16.11
CA VAL A 41 -13.38 11.99 -16.73
C VAL A 41 -13.03 12.20 -18.18
N ARG A 42 -11.97 11.53 -18.63
CA ARG A 42 -11.56 11.53 -20.03
C ARG A 42 -11.17 10.11 -20.46
N ALA A 43 -11.76 9.62 -21.53
CA ALA A 43 -11.36 8.36 -22.17
C ALA A 43 -10.82 8.68 -23.57
N ILE A 44 -9.56 8.37 -23.82
CA ILE A 44 -8.83 8.71 -25.05
C ILE A 44 -8.77 7.48 -25.95
N LYS A 45 -9.09 7.64 -27.23
CA LYS A 45 -8.93 6.57 -28.24
C LYS A 45 -7.48 6.07 -28.23
N ASP A 46 -7.30 4.75 -28.15
CA ASP A 46 -5.99 4.08 -28.12
C ASP A 46 -5.05 4.60 -27.00
N GLY A 47 -5.63 5.22 -25.96
CA GLY A 47 -4.93 5.89 -24.89
C GLY A 47 -5.48 5.61 -23.49
N ALA A 48 -5.22 6.51 -22.56
CA ALA A 48 -5.59 6.39 -21.17
C ALA A 48 -7.07 6.67 -20.89
N VAL A 49 -7.57 6.09 -19.81
CA VAL A 49 -8.70 6.62 -19.06
C VAL A 49 -8.14 7.44 -17.91
N GLU A 50 -8.59 8.67 -17.80
CA GLU A 50 -8.09 9.66 -16.86
C GLU A 50 -9.21 10.18 -15.94
N LEU A 51 -8.92 10.36 -14.66
CA LEU A 51 -9.80 10.98 -13.68
C LEU A 51 -9.16 12.24 -13.12
N TYR A 52 -9.98 13.28 -12.93
CA TYR A 52 -9.52 14.61 -12.53
C TYR A 52 -10.26 15.11 -11.29
N TYR A 53 -9.61 15.98 -10.56
CA TYR A 53 -10.18 16.81 -9.51
C TYR A 53 -9.75 18.25 -9.77
N ASP A 54 -10.70 19.13 -10.00
CA ASP A 54 -10.46 20.55 -10.34
C ASP A 54 -9.41 20.72 -11.46
N ASN A 55 -9.66 20.07 -12.59
CA ASN A 55 -8.76 19.98 -13.76
C ASN A 55 -7.38 19.40 -13.50
N ALA A 56 -7.04 18.97 -12.28
CA ALA A 56 -5.80 18.31 -11.97
C ALA A 56 -5.96 16.78 -12.07
N LYS A 57 -5.20 16.14 -12.96
CA LYS A 57 -5.23 14.68 -13.13
C LYS A 57 -4.78 13.97 -11.85
N LYS A 58 -5.60 13.02 -11.35
CA LYS A 58 -5.36 12.23 -10.14
C LYS A 58 -5.13 10.75 -10.42
N PHE A 59 -5.69 10.23 -11.50
CA PHE A 59 -5.60 8.82 -11.86
C PHE A 59 -5.51 8.69 -13.38
N GLU A 60 -4.72 7.72 -13.87
CA GLU A 60 -4.72 7.33 -15.27
C GLU A 60 -4.37 5.85 -15.46
N THR A 61 -4.94 5.22 -16.48
CA THR A 61 -4.48 3.92 -16.95
C THR A 61 -3.26 4.08 -17.85
N ARG A 62 -2.32 3.12 -17.78
CA ARG A 62 -1.11 3.04 -18.62
C ARG A 62 -0.95 1.64 -19.18
N SER A 63 -0.12 1.47 -20.20
CA SER A 63 0.17 0.16 -20.81
C SER A 63 0.72 -0.87 -19.80
N ASN A 64 1.34 -0.43 -18.72
CA ASN A 64 1.95 -1.26 -17.68
C ASN A 64 1.26 -1.17 -16.32
N GLY A 65 0.04 -0.62 -16.24
CA GLY A 65 -0.71 -0.51 -15.00
C GLY A 65 -1.51 0.79 -14.85
N ILE A 66 -1.51 1.33 -13.65
CA ILE A 66 -2.19 2.58 -13.30
C ILE A 66 -1.21 3.56 -12.65
N ASN A 67 -1.44 4.84 -12.85
CA ASN A 67 -0.72 5.91 -12.16
C ASN A 67 -1.69 6.71 -11.28
N VAL A 68 -1.32 6.93 -10.04
CA VAL A 68 -2.03 7.78 -9.08
C VAL A 68 -1.15 8.96 -8.71
N THR A 69 -1.62 10.16 -9.01
CA THR A 69 -0.95 11.40 -8.62
C THR A 69 -1.47 11.87 -7.27
N GLY A 70 -0.68 11.65 -6.22
CA GLY A 70 -1.06 11.94 -4.83
C GLY A 70 -1.02 10.70 -3.95
N ARG A 71 -1.96 10.60 -3.01
CA ARG A 71 -2.03 9.55 -2.01
C ARG A 71 -3.13 8.54 -2.35
N ILE A 72 -2.90 7.27 -2.03
CA ILE A 72 -3.93 6.24 -1.97
C ILE A 72 -4.37 6.14 -0.51
N PHE A 73 -5.64 6.48 -0.22
CA PHE A 73 -6.26 6.27 1.08
C PHE A 73 -7.02 4.94 1.04
N CYS A 74 -6.67 4.03 1.92
CA CYS A 74 -7.41 2.79 2.14
C CYS A 74 -8.21 2.98 3.43
N ASP A 75 -9.47 3.41 3.31
CA ASP A 75 -10.37 3.58 4.46
C ASP A 75 -10.94 2.21 4.87
N GLY A 76 -10.54 1.75 6.07
CA GLY A 76 -10.80 0.42 6.57
C GLY A 76 -12.13 0.25 7.33
N THR A 77 -13.25 0.72 6.77
CA THR A 77 -14.58 0.53 7.39
C THR A 77 -15.16 -0.88 7.22
N ALA A 78 -14.51 -1.74 6.44
CA ALA A 78 -14.95 -3.12 6.20
C ALA A 78 -14.52 -4.07 7.32
N ALA A 79 -15.32 -5.13 7.55
CA ALA A 79 -15.14 -6.16 8.60
C ALA A 79 -13.77 -6.86 8.63
N ASN A 80 -12.95 -6.71 7.59
CA ASN A 80 -11.63 -7.34 7.46
C ASN A 80 -10.44 -6.37 7.53
N ASN A 81 -10.64 -5.05 7.62
CA ASN A 81 -9.61 -3.99 7.70
C ASN A 81 -8.42 -4.15 6.72
N ARG A 82 -8.68 -4.69 5.52
CA ARG A 82 -7.63 -4.91 4.50
C ARG A 82 -7.71 -3.82 3.44
N GLY A 83 -6.75 -2.89 3.46
CA GLY A 83 -6.68 -1.81 2.48
C GLY A 83 -6.07 -2.23 1.14
N LEU A 84 -4.92 -2.88 1.18
CA LEU A 84 -4.22 -3.43 0.01
C LEU A 84 -3.87 -4.89 0.28
N ILE A 85 -4.14 -5.76 -0.69
CA ILE A 85 -3.82 -7.19 -0.63
C ILE A 85 -2.83 -7.49 -1.74
N PHE A 86 -1.71 -8.07 -1.38
CA PHE A 86 -0.69 -8.59 -2.31
C PHE A 86 -0.63 -10.11 -2.15
N ASN A 87 -0.77 -10.83 -3.25
CA ASN A 87 -0.60 -12.28 -3.27
C ASN A 87 0.88 -12.67 -3.10
N ASP A 88 1.14 -13.95 -2.87
CA ASP A 88 2.50 -14.49 -2.79
C ASP A 88 3.32 -14.10 -4.03
N ASN A 89 4.59 -13.78 -3.80
CA ASN A 89 5.55 -13.31 -4.79
C ASN A 89 5.24 -11.93 -5.42
N VAL A 90 4.13 -11.26 -5.01
CA VAL A 90 3.89 -9.85 -5.36
C VAL A 90 4.60 -8.97 -4.35
N LYS A 91 5.37 -7.99 -4.84
CA LYS A 91 6.25 -7.16 -4.03
C LYS A 91 5.74 -5.74 -3.88
N ILE A 92 5.90 -5.17 -2.70
CA ILE A 92 5.97 -3.72 -2.52
C ILE A 92 7.42 -3.35 -2.81
N SER A 93 7.64 -2.58 -3.88
CA SER A 93 8.99 -2.16 -4.29
C SER A 93 9.14 -0.66 -4.10
N LEU A 94 10.20 -0.25 -3.46
CA LEU A 94 10.56 1.14 -3.16
C LEU A 94 11.93 1.45 -3.76
N GLY A 95 12.10 2.68 -4.23
CA GLY A 95 13.30 3.10 -4.97
C GLY A 95 13.19 2.81 -6.48
N SER A 96 13.95 3.56 -7.29
CA SER A 96 13.89 3.50 -8.77
C SER A 96 14.37 2.16 -9.34
N SER A 97 15.20 1.44 -8.58
CA SER A 97 15.79 0.14 -8.95
C SER A 97 15.25 -1.01 -8.10
N ASN A 98 14.10 -0.82 -7.42
CA ASN A 98 13.56 -1.78 -6.46
C ASN A 98 14.52 -2.04 -5.28
N ASP A 99 15.07 -0.95 -4.74
CA ASP A 99 16.14 -1.00 -3.74
C ASP A 99 15.67 -1.64 -2.42
N LEU A 100 14.40 -1.43 -2.01
CA LEU A 100 13.78 -2.11 -0.88
C LEU A 100 12.53 -2.87 -1.34
N GLU A 101 12.45 -4.15 -1.02
CA GLU A 101 11.33 -5.05 -1.32
C GLU A 101 10.71 -5.63 -0.05
N ILE A 102 9.36 -5.59 0.05
CA ILE A 102 8.60 -6.26 1.12
C ILE A 102 7.63 -7.23 0.46
N PHE A 103 7.69 -8.52 0.79
CA PHE A 103 6.86 -9.55 0.18
C PHE A 103 6.79 -10.84 1.00
N HIS A 104 5.84 -11.72 0.66
CA HIS A 104 5.78 -13.11 1.09
C HIS A 104 6.06 -14.02 -0.11
N ASP A 105 6.96 -15.00 0.04
CA ASP A 105 7.39 -15.88 -1.08
C ASP A 105 6.65 -17.23 -1.12
N GLY A 106 5.57 -17.35 -0.33
CA GLY A 106 4.82 -18.59 -0.14
C GLY A 106 5.29 -19.42 1.08
N ASN A 107 6.47 -19.10 1.60
CA ASN A 107 7.03 -19.74 2.80
C ASN A 107 7.48 -18.71 3.84
N HIS A 108 8.06 -17.60 3.41
CA HIS A 108 8.70 -16.62 4.29
C HIS A 108 8.25 -15.20 3.96
N SER A 109 8.02 -14.38 4.99
CA SER A 109 7.88 -12.94 4.87
C SER A 109 9.26 -12.29 4.90
N ARG A 110 9.52 -11.39 3.94
CA ARG A 110 10.83 -10.79 3.71
C ARG A 110 10.76 -9.27 3.66
N ILE A 111 11.74 -8.63 4.31
CA ILE A 111 12.15 -7.24 4.07
C ILE A 111 13.55 -7.35 3.50
N LYS A 112 13.72 -7.01 2.22
CA LYS A 112 14.97 -7.19 1.49
C LYS A 112 15.48 -5.85 1.00
N ASP A 113 16.63 -5.41 1.51
CA ASP A 113 17.43 -4.35 0.93
C ASP A 113 18.27 -4.93 -0.21
N ALA A 114 18.12 -4.37 -1.40
CA ALA A 114 18.87 -4.72 -2.61
C ALA A 114 19.64 -3.49 -3.16
N GLY A 115 19.55 -2.35 -2.46
CA GLY A 115 20.25 -1.12 -2.79
C GLY A 115 21.73 -1.14 -2.43
N THR A 116 22.35 0.03 -2.47
CA THR A 116 23.77 0.21 -2.14
C THR A 116 24.00 0.73 -0.73
N GLY A 117 22.93 1.09 -0.02
CA GLY A 117 22.95 1.58 1.36
C GLY A 117 22.63 0.45 2.36
N ASP A 118 22.42 0.84 3.59
CA ASP A 118 22.05 -0.06 4.68
C ASP A 118 20.53 -0.06 4.89
N LEU A 119 19.98 -1.18 5.34
CA LEU A 119 18.63 -1.21 5.92
C LEU A 119 18.68 -0.61 7.32
N VAL A 120 18.21 0.62 7.47
CA VAL A 120 18.20 1.34 8.75
C VAL A 120 16.82 1.27 9.37
N LEU A 121 16.72 0.68 10.58
CA LEU A 121 15.50 0.68 11.39
C LEU A 121 15.60 1.78 12.45
N ILE A 122 14.73 2.80 12.37
CA ILE A 122 14.74 3.96 13.27
C ILE A 122 13.52 3.88 14.19
N SER A 123 13.80 3.75 15.50
CA SER A 123 12.77 3.70 16.55
C SER A 123 13.40 3.93 17.90
N ASN A 124 12.63 4.39 18.89
CA ASN A 124 13.06 4.46 20.29
C ASN A 124 13.32 3.06 20.88
N THR A 125 12.58 2.05 20.41
CA THR A 125 12.80 0.65 20.79
C THR A 125 12.47 -0.25 19.60
N ILE A 126 13.36 -1.19 19.28
CA ILE A 126 13.10 -2.28 18.34
C ILE A 126 12.95 -3.55 19.15
N SER A 127 11.82 -4.23 19.03
CA SER A 127 11.53 -5.50 19.69
C SER A 127 11.36 -6.61 18.68
N LEU A 128 12.01 -7.75 18.93
CA LEU A 128 11.76 -9.03 18.25
C LEU A 128 10.95 -9.89 19.19
N VAL A 129 9.80 -10.36 18.73
CA VAL A 129 8.85 -11.16 19.51
C VAL A 129 8.49 -12.43 18.75
N ASN A 130 7.91 -13.41 19.43
CA ASN A 130 7.39 -14.62 18.79
C ASN A 130 6.15 -14.32 17.95
N ALA A 131 5.70 -15.27 17.13
CA ALA A 131 4.55 -15.11 16.23
C ALA A 131 3.21 -14.85 16.95
N ALA A 132 3.12 -15.18 18.24
CA ALA A 132 1.91 -14.93 19.05
C ALA A 132 1.93 -13.58 19.77
N ASP A 133 3.00 -12.77 19.59
CA ASP A 133 3.22 -11.51 20.31
C ASP A 133 3.15 -11.64 21.84
N SER A 134 3.58 -12.77 22.35
CA SER A 134 3.50 -13.14 23.77
C SER A 134 4.84 -13.35 24.46
N GLU A 135 5.93 -13.42 23.66
CA GLU A 135 7.28 -13.66 24.15
C GLU A 135 8.28 -12.73 23.47
N THR A 136 9.05 -12.01 24.27
CA THR A 136 10.16 -11.19 23.81
C THR A 136 11.39 -12.06 23.60
N LEU A 137 12.03 -11.92 22.41
CA LEU A 137 13.28 -12.58 22.05
C LEU A 137 14.47 -11.64 22.15
N ALA A 138 14.32 -10.39 21.69
CA ALA A 138 15.34 -9.35 21.79
C ALA A 138 14.73 -7.96 21.85
N GLN A 139 15.44 -7.00 22.48
CA GLN A 139 15.11 -5.58 22.47
C GLN A 139 16.36 -4.73 22.29
N PHE A 140 16.23 -3.69 21.44
CA PHE A 140 17.24 -2.64 21.24
C PHE A 140 16.61 -1.32 21.70
N LYS A 141 17.14 -0.68 22.73
CA LYS A 141 16.54 0.51 23.37
C LYS A 141 17.40 1.73 23.15
N GLU A 142 16.79 2.83 22.70
CA GLU A 142 17.46 4.13 22.66
C GLU A 142 17.98 4.52 24.05
N ASN A 143 19.25 4.95 24.14
CA ASN A 143 19.93 5.31 25.39
C ASN A 143 19.84 4.24 26.49
N GLY A 144 19.60 2.99 26.12
CA GLY A 144 19.42 1.85 27.01
C GLY A 144 20.22 0.63 26.58
N SER A 145 19.80 -0.51 27.09
CA SER A 145 20.45 -1.78 26.83
C SER A 145 19.99 -2.41 25.49
N VAL A 146 20.87 -3.25 24.92
CA VAL A 146 20.49 -4.35 24.05
C VAL A 146 20.26 -5.56 24.92
N ASP A 147 19.06 -6.12 24.90
CA ASP A 147 18.63 -7.23 25.74
C ASP A 147 18.32 -8.46 24.88
N LEU A 148 18.77 -9.63 25.32
CA LEU A 148 18.39 -10.92 24.75
C LEU A 148 17.67 -11.79 25.80
N TYR A 149 16.64 -12.50 25.38
CA TYR A 149 15.76 -13.26 26.24
C TYR A 149 15.73 -14.76 25.86
N TYR A 150 15.45 -15.57 26.85
CA TYR A 150 15.10 -16.98 26.72
C TYR A 150 13.87 -17.22 27.58
N ASP A 151 12.77 -17.64 26.96
CA ASP A 151 11.48 -17.89 27.62
C ASP A 151 11.06 -16.68 28.50
N ASN A 152 10.96 -15.48 27.89
CA ASN A 152 10.68 -14.19 28.53
C ASN A 152 11.64 -13.81 29.68
N THR A 153 12.67 -14.60 29.97
CA THR A 153 13.66 -14.27 30.98
C THR A 153 14.89 -13.66 30.33
N LYS A 154 15.27 -12.44 30.72
CA LYS A 154 16.48 -11.79 30.23
C LYS A 154 17.71 -12.64 30.60
N ARG A 155 18.57 -12.93 29.63
CA ARG A 155 19.80 -13.69 29.77
C ARG A 155 21.06 -12.89 29.47
N PHE A 156 20.94 -11.84 28.65
CA PHE A 156 22.06 -10.99 28.25
C PHE A 156 21.60 -9.55 28.16
N GLU A 157 22.47 -8.61 28.59
CA GLU A 157 22.26 -7.19 28.38
C GLU A 157 23.56 -6.41 28.22
N THR A 158 23.55 -5.34 27.42
CA THR A 158 24.62 -4.32 27.44
C THR A 158 24.36 -3.34 28.57
N THR A 159 25.43 -2.88 29.24
CA THR A 159 25.40 -1.90 30.32
C THR A 159 26.39 -0.76 30.04
N SER A 160 26.32 0.31 30.82
CA SER A 160 27.31 1.42 30.73
C SER A 160 28.76 0.98 31.03
N GLN A 161 28.97 -0.18 31.63
CA GLN A 161 30.28 -0.73 32.00
C GLN A 161 30.70 -1.98 31.19
N GLY A 162 29.87 -2.43 30.24
CA GLY A 162 30.13 -3.61 29.44
C GLY A 162 28.91 -4.47 29.24
N ILE A 163 29.02 -5.77 29.44
CA ILE A 163 27.95 -6.74 29.26
C ILE A 163 27.64 -7.47 30.57
N ASN A 164 26.39 -7.84 30.74
CA ASN A 164 25.93 -8.67 31.84
C ASN A 164 25.31 -9.95 31.31
N VAL A 165 25.79 -11.12 31.76
CA VAL A 165 25.23 -12.43 31.47
C VAL A 165 24.53 -12.95 32.73
N ILE A 166 23.21 -13.19 32.60
CA ILE A 166 22.34 -13.58 33.70
C ILE A 166 22.11 -15.09 33.63
N GLY A 167 22.71 -15.80 34.59
CA GLY A 167 22.68 -17.25 34.67
C GLY A 167 24.08 -17.85 34.61
N HIS A 168 24.19 -19.10 34.16
CA HIS A 168 25.46 -19.79 34.03
C HIS A 168 26.14 -19.44 32.71
N SER A 169 27.36 -18.92 32.73
CA SER A 169 28.23 -18.79 31.56
C SER A 169 29.21 -19.97 31.55
N GLU A 170 29.09 -20.91 30.62
CA GLU A 170 30.13 -21.85 30.30
C GLU A 170 31.16 -21.16 29.41
N LEU A 171 32.28 -20.77 30.01
CA LEU A 171 33.48 -20.35 29.28
C LEU A 171 34.45 -21.54 29.42
N ASP A 172 34.56 -22.33 28.33
CA ASP A 172 35.63 -23.34 28.19
C ASP A 172 36.95 -22.69 27.79
#